data_b459d4df4ccce37c44ea72a94d96c91c
#
_entry.id   b459d4df4ccce37c44ea72a94d96c91c
#
_cell.length_a   1.000
_cell.length_b   1.000
_cell.length_c   1.000
_cell.angle_alpha   90.00
_cell.angle_beta   90.00
_cell.angle_gamma   90.00
#
_symmetry.space_group_name_H-M   'P 1'
#
loop_
_entity.id
_entity.type
_entity.pdbx_description
1 polymer ?
#
loop_
_entity_poly.entity_id
_entity_poly.type
_entity_poly.pdbx_seq_one_letter_code
_entity_poly.pdbx_strand_id
1 'polypeptide(L)'
;IVNGILRGNELPSPASLAPASLSAASARTVRFTDLDVNGHMNNARYLDWLADLLPGSFHENHVIRDMTLGYMAEAREEDSLLQQWQLSENGQLRLEITRPAGDKNHRIFSADVQFGSDFL
;
A
#
# COMPACT_ATOMS: atom_id res chain seq x y z
N ILE A 1 -7.92 6.71 11.59
CA ILE A 1 -6.68 6.84 11.69
C ILE A 1 -5.97 7.54 10.65
N VAL A 2 -6.08 7.33 9.53
CA VAL A 2 -5.41 8.10 8.55
C VAL A 2 -6.24 9.25 8.07
N ASN A 3 -7.33 9.53 8.71
CA ASN A 3 -8.09 10.68 8.32
C ASN A 3 -7.23 11.89 8.56
N GLY A 4 -7.28 12.87 7.72
CA GLY A 4 -6.41 14.01 7.79
C GLY A 4 -5.07 13.79 7.14
N ILE A 5 -4.67 12.54 6.97
CA ILE A 5 -3.45 12.25 6.26
C ILE A 5 -3.71 12.16 4.78
N LEU A 6 -4.86 11.64 4.42
CA LEU A 6 -5.24 11.53 3.02
C LEU A 6 -5.74 12.89 2.57
N ARG A 7 -5.05 13.49 1.63
CA ARG A 7 -5.36 14.85 1.17
C ARG A 7 -5.94 14.77 -0.22
N GLY A 8 -7.27 14.71 -0.27
CA GLY A 8 -7.99 14.36 -1.48
C GLY A 8 -7.71 15.26 -2.67
N ASN A 9 -7.62 16.58 -2.44
CA ASN A 9 -7.40 17.50 -3.54
C ASN A 9 -5.93 17.61 -3.94
N GLU A 10 -5.05 16.96 -3.20
CA GLU A 10 -3.65 16.93 -3.52
C GLU A 10 -3.20 15.57 -3.99
N LEU A 11 -4.10 14.61 -4.00
CA LEU A 11 -3.75 13.25 -4.39
C LEU A 11 -3.39 13.20 -5.86
N PRO A 12 -2.26 12.62 -6.21
CA PRO A 12 -2.03 12.33 -7.61
C PRO A 12 -3.04 11.26 -8.03
N SER A 13 -3.41 11.26 -9.29
CA SER A 13 -4.22 10.17 -9.79
C SER A 13 -3.44 8.87 -9.65
N PRO A 14 -4.13 7.72 -9.61
CA PRO A 14 -3.39 6.45 -9.57
C PRO A 14 -2.32 6.33 -10.64
N ALA A 15 -2.55 6.94 -11.79
CA ALA A 15 -1.56 6.88 -12.86
C ALA A 15 -0.30 7.65 -12.54
N SER A 16 -0.38 8.67 -11.67
CA SER A 16 0.80 9.45 -11.31
C SER A 16 1.69 8.70 -10.32
N LEU A 17 1.19 7.63 -9.69
CA LEU A 17 2.02 6.72 -8.93
C LEU A 17 2.52 5.66 -9.88
N ALA A 18 3.31 6.08 -10.87
CA ALA A 18 3.73 5.18 -11.93
C ALA A 18 4.56 4.04 -11.38
N PRO A 19 4.41 2.86 -11.94
CA PRO A 19 5.24 1.74 -11.54
C PRO A 19 6.70 2.08 -11.72
N ALA A 20 7.50 1.69 -10.76
CA ALA A 20 8.93 1.91 -10.81
C ALA A 20 9.60 0.58 -10.49
N SER A 21 10.90 0.56 -10.73
CA SER A 21 11.69 -0.60 -10.33
C SER A 21 11.81 -0.57 -8.81
N LEU A 22 10.95 -1.29 -8.13
CA LEU A 22 10.92 -1.30 -6.68
C LEU A 22 11.88 -2.34 -6.14
N SER A 23 12.51 -2.02 -5.02
CA SER A 23 13.66 -2.79 -4.53
C SER A 23 13.29 -4.06 -3.79
N ALA A 24 12.04 -4.23 -3.40
CA ALA A 24 11.61 -5.42 -2.66
C ALA A 24 10.28 -5.90 -3.19
N ALA A 25 10.04 -7.20 -3.06
CA ALA A 25 8.80 -7.78 -3.55
C ALA A 25 8.42 -9.00 -2.72
N SER A 26 7.14 -9.22 -2.55
CA SER A 26 6.62 -10.44 -1.94
C SER A 26 5.22 -10.71 -2.46
N ALA A 27 4.80 -11.96 -2.38
CA ALA A 27 3.45 -12.34 -2.77
C ALA A 27 2.61 -12.55 -1.52
N ARG A 28 1.33 -12.22 -1.62
CA ARG A 28 0.42 -12.39 -0.51
C ARG A 28 -0.95 -12.78 -1.06
N THR A 29 -1.59 -13.76 -0.42
CA THR A 29 -2.90 -14.27 -0.84
C THR A 29 -3.98 -13.61 -0.01
N VAL A 30 -5.06 -13.20 -0.67
CA VAL A 30 -6.22 -12.65 0.02
C VAL A 30 -6.93 -13.79 0.73
N ARG A 31 -7.15 -13.65 2.03
CA ARG A 31 -7.79 -14.66 2.86
C ARG A 31 -9.18 -14.22 3.27
N PHE A 32 -9.95 -15.18 3.76
CA PHE A 32 -11.33 -14.90 4.17
C PHE A 32 -11.41 -13.72 5.15
N THR A 33 -10.48 -13.65 6.08
CA THR A 33 -10.52 -12.59 7.09
C THR A 33 -10.16 -11.21 6.54
N ASP A 34 -9.66 -11.14 5.30
CA ASP A 34 -9.39 -9.86 4.66
C ASP A 34 -10.64 -9.26 4.00
N LEU A 35 -11.73 -10.00 3.94
CA LEU A 35 -12.88 -9.62 3.14
C LEU A 35 -13.88 -8.78 3.91
N ASP A 36 -14.59 -7.92 3.18
CA ASP A 36 -15.74 -7.21 3.72
C ASP A 36 -17.02 -8.02 3.44
N VAL A 37 -18.17 -7.44 3.76
CA VAL A 37 -19.45 -8.15 3.63
C VAL A 37 -19.81 -8.41 2.17
N ASN A 38 -19.16 -7.74 1.24
CA ASN A 38 -19.42 -7.92 -0.20
C ASN A 38 -18.48 -8.94 -0.82
N GLY A 39 -17.63 -9.58 -0.04
CA GLY A 39 -16.69 -10.56 -0.55
C GLY A 39 -15.49 -9.99 -1.24
N HIS A 40 -15.24 -8.69 -1.11
CA HIS A 40 -14.07 -8.04 -1.65
C HIS A 40 -13.11 -7.71 -0.51
N MET A 41 -11.82 -7.64 -0.82
CA MET A 41 -10.84 -7.26 0.18
C MET A 41 -11.17 -5.89 0.76
N ASN A 42 -11.26 -5.82 2.08
CA ASN A 42 -11.56 -4.59 2.77
C ASN A 42 -10.44 -3.58 2.54
N ASN A 43 -10.79 -2.36 2.16
CA ASN A 43 -9.79 -1.33 1.87
C ASN A 43 -8.85 -1.09 3.04
N ALA A 44 -9.32 -1.23 4.27
CA ALA A 44 -8.48 -1.04 5.44
C ALA A 44 -7.37 -2.09 5.54
N ARG A 45 -7.57 -3.27 4.96
CA ARG A 45 -6.55 -4.31 5.02
C ARG A 45 -5.30 -3.94 4.25
N TYR A 46 -5.45 -3.13 3.19
CA TYR A 46 -4.26 -2.67 2.45
C TYR A 46 -3.34 -1.86 3.34
N LEU A 47 -3.90 -1.09 4.27
CA LEU A 47 -3.08 -0.33 5.21
C LEU A 47 -2.38 -1.25 6.20
N ASP A 48 -3.04 -2.33 6.61
CA ASP A 48 -2.38 -3.33 7.45
C ASP A 48 -1.24 -4.01 6.71
N TRP A 49 -1.47 -4.35 5.45
CA TRP A 49 -0.42 -4.97 4.64
C TRP A 49 0.76 -4.01 4.45
N LEU A 50 0.46 -2.73 4.27
CA LEU A 50 1.51 -1.71 4.15
C LEU A 50 2.33 -1.64 5.43
N ALA A 51 1.66 -1.62 6.57
CA ALA A 51 2.34 -1.52 7.85
C ALA A 51 3.22 -2.75 8.10
N ASP A 52 2.77 -3.92 7.65
CA ASP A 52 3.52 -5.16 7.83
C ASP A 52 4.81 -5.21 7.03
N LEU A 53 4.99 -4.31 6.05
CA LEU A 53 6.23 -4.28 5.27
C LEU A 53 7.43 -3.85 6.11
N LEU A 54 7.18 -3.16 7.20
CA LEU A 54 8.23 -2.59 8.03
C LEU A 54 8.15 -3.18 9.44
N PRO A 55 9.30 -3.37 10.10
CA PRO A 55 9.29 -3.98 11.43
C PRO A 55 8.70 -3.04 12.47
N GLY A 56 8.28 -3.64 13.59
CA GLY A 56 7.71 -2.86 14.69
C GLY A 56 8.64 -1.79 15.20
N SER A 57 9.95 -2.08 15.19
CA SER A 57 10.93 -1.09 15.64
C SER A 57 10.92 0.17 14.78
N PHE A 58 10.62 0.02 13.48
CA PHE A 58 10.49 1.19 12.62
C PHE A 58 9.28 2.02 13.05
N HIS A 59 8.16 1.35 13.30
CA HIS A 59 6.93 2.04 13.68
C HIS A 59 7.04 2.72 15.02
N GLU A 60 7.86 2.19 15.92
CA GLU A 60 8.07 2.81 17.23
C GLU A 60 8.81 4.13 17.15
N ASN A 61 9.56 4.33 16.08
CA ASN A 61 10.42 5.51 15.93
C ASN A 61 9.99 6.46 14.83
N HIS A 62 8.91 6.14 14.14
CA HIS A 62 8.46 6.93 12.99
C HIS A 62 6.97 7.11 13.03
N VAL A 63 6.50 8.21 12.48
CA VAL A 63 5.09 8.49 12.30
C VAL A 63 4.83 8.79 10.83
N ILE A 64 3.61 8.56 10.38
CA ILE A 64 3.21 8.92 9.03
C ILE A 64 2.93 10.40 9.01
N ARG A 65 3.67 11.12 8.15
CA ARG A 65 3.50 12.55 7.96
C ARG A 65 2.53 12.87 6.83
N ASP A 66 2.54 12.02 5.82
CA ASP A 66 1.74 12.26 4.63
C ASP A 66 1.49 10.91 3.96
N MET A 67 0.34 10.77 3.32
CA MET A 67 0.02 9.51 2.67
C MET A 67 -0.91 9.76 1.50
N THR A 68 -0.55 9.21 0.35
CA THR A 68 -1.37 9.24 -0.84
C THR A 68 -1.70 7.80 -1.22
N LEU A 69 -2.98 7.50 -1.35
CA LEU A 69 -3.44 6.14 -1.63
C LEU A 69 -4.24 6.13 -2.93
N GLY A 70 -4.11 5.04 -3.67
CA GLY A 70 -4.91 4.82 -4.85
C GLY A 70 -5.51 3.43 -4.84
N TYR A 71 -6.83 3.34 -4.94
CA TYR A 71 -7.55 2.07 -5.04
C TYR A 71 -8.05 1.96 -6.47
N MET A 72 -7.51 1.00 -7.22
CA MET A 72 -7.77 0.92 -8.64
C MET A 72 -8.67 -0.25 -9.04
N ALA A 73 -8.67 -1.32 -8.25
CA ALA A 73 -9.50 -2.48 -8.53
C ALA A 73 -9.73 -3.24 -7.24
N GLU A 74 -10.68 -4.15 -7.27
CA GLU A 74 -11.03 -4.95 -6.10
C GLU A 74 -10.32 -6.28 -6.15
N ALA A 75 -9.96 -6.79 -4.97
CA ALA A 75 -9.39 -8.12 -4.83
C ALA A 75 -10.38 -9.01 -4.10
N ARG A 76 -10.31 -10.30 -4.39
CA ARG A 76 -11.24 -11.29 -3.87
C ARG A 76 -10.46 -12.40 -3.17
N GLU A 77 -11.19 -13.22 -2.44
CA GLU A 77 -10.59 -14.36 -1.75
C GLU A 77 -9.79 -15.21 -2.73
N GLU A 78 -8.63 -15.68 -2.28
CA GLU A 78 -7.71 -16.52 -3.02
C GLU A 78 -6.91 -15.80 -4.12
N ASP A 79 -7.19 -14.51 -4.36
CA ASP A 79 -6.32 -13.78 -5.27
C ASP A 79 -4.92 -13.72 -4.69
N SER A 80 -3.94 -14.02 -5.54
CA SER A 80 -2.54 -13.88 -5.18
C SER A 80 -2.07 -12.52 -5.67
N LEU A 81 -1.67 -11.68 -4.75
CA LEU A 81 -1.28 -10.31 -5.07
C LEU A 81 0.22 -10.15 -4.86
N LEU A 82 0.84 -9.41 -5.76
CA LEU A 82 2.26 -9.11 -5.65
C LEU A 82 2.41 -7.73 -5.04
N GLN A 83 3.15 -7.67 -3.95
CA GLN A 83 3.51 -6.41 -3.30
C GLN A 83 4.93 -6.04 -3.70
N GLN A 84 5.12 -4.84 -4.19
CA GLN A 84 6.45 -4.33 -4.52
C GLN A 84 6.60 -2.98 -3.83
N TRP A 85 7.71 -2.80 -3.12
CA TRP A 85 7.87 -1.55 -2.36
C TRP A 85 9.33 -1.13 -2.32
N GLN A 86 9.52 0.13 -1.99
CA GLN A 86 10.83 0.73 -1.83
C GLN A 86 10.75 1.78 -0.74
N LEU A 87 11.69 1.74 0.19
CA LEU A 87 11.80 2.74 1.24
C LEU A 87 13.09 3.50 1.00
N SER A 88 12.98 4.82 0.86
CA SER A 88 14.13 5.66 0.64
C SER A 88 14.74 6.10 1.97
N GLU A 89 15.96 6.64 1.90
CA GLU A 89 16.66 7.07 3.10
C GLU A 89 15.97 8.23 3.80
N ASN A 90 15.20 9.03 3.06
CA ASN A 90 14.50 10.15 3.65
C ASN A 90 13.11 9.78 4.17
N GLY A 91 12.82 8.48 4.25
CA GLY A 91 11.58 8.01 4.87
C GLY A 91 10.39 7.93 3.94
N GLN A 92 10.61 7.96 2.63
CA GLN A 92 9.51 7.82 1.69
C GLN A 92 9.34 6.36 1.29
N LEU A 93 8.15 5.82 1.53
CA LEU A 93 7.80 4.46 1.17
C LEU A 93 6.87 4.50 -0.04
N ARG A 94 7.21 3.73 -1.05
CA ARG A 94 6.36 3.52 -2.21
C ARG A 94 5.96 2.08 -2.27
N LEU A 95 4.66 1.83 -2.40
CA LEU A 95 4.12 0.48 -2.47
C LEU A 95 3.19 0.38 -3.66
N GLU A 96 3.32 -0.73 -4.39
CA GLU A 96 2.36 -1.10 -5.41
C GLU A 96 1.94 -2.53 -5.20
N ILE A 97 0.63 -2.76 -5.30
CA ILE A 97 0.07 -4.10 -5.23
C ILE A 97 -0.61 -4.38 -6.55
N THR A 98 -0.22 -5.49 -7.18
CA THR A 98 -0.74 -5.88 -8.47
C THR A 98 -1.28 -7.30 -8.41
N ARG A 99 -2.20 -7.61 -9.31
CA ARG A 99 -2.66 -8.97 -9.52
C ARG A 99 -2.10 -9.45 -10.85
N PRO A 100 -1.19 -10.43 -10.84
CA PRO A 100 -0.67 -10.96 -12.09
C PRO A 100 -1.79 -11.60 -12.91
N ALA A 101 -1.79 -11.33 -14.20
CA ALA A 101 -2.80 -11.85 -15.11
C ALA A 101 -2.16 -12.05 -16.48
N GLY A 102 -1.69 -13.27 -16.73
CA GLY A 102 -1.01 -13.58 -17.97
C GLY A 102 0.31 -12.82 -18.06
N ASP A 103 0.50 -12.10 -19.16
CA ASP A 103 1.70 -11.30 -19.37
C ASP A 103 1.51 -9.86 -18.90
N LYS A 104 0.40 -9.54 -18.24
CA LYS A 104 0.14 -8.22 -17.72
C LYS A 104 -0.14 -8.31 -16.23
N ASN A 105 0.14 -7.21 -15.54
CA ASN A 105 -0.21 -7.09 -14.13
C ASN A 105 -1.26 -5.99 -13.99
N HIS A 106 -2.33 -6.32 -13.30
CA HIS A 106 -3.38 -5.33 -13.02
C HIS A 106 -3.05 -4.65 -11.70
N ARG A 107 -2.98 -3.33 -11.74
CA ARG A 107 -2.74 -2.57 -10.52
C ARG A 107 -4.01 -2.58 -9.68
N ILE A 108 -3.84 -2.93 -8.41
CA ILE A 108 -4.94 -3.01 -7.45
C ILE A 108 -4.89 -1.83 -6.50
N PHE A 109 -3.69 -1.52 -5.99
CA PHE A 109 -3.53 -0.53 -4.94
C PHE A 109 -2.14 0.08 -5.05
N SER A 110 -2.05 1.37 -4.78
CA SER A 110 -0.77 2.07 -4.69
C SER A 110 -0.77 2.95 -3.47
N ALA A 111 0.40 3.13 -2.89
CA ALA A 111 0.57 4.03 -1.76
C ALA A 111 1.89 4.76 -1.88
N ASP A 112 1.88 6.01 -1.45
CA ASP A 112 3.07 6.83 -1.36
C ASP A 112 3.01 7.47 0.02
N VAL A 113 3.94 7.06 0.89
CA VAL A 113 3.87 7.41 2.31
C VAL A 113 5.15 8.11 2.70
N GLN A 114 5.02 9.26 3.34
CA GLN A 114 6.16 9.96 3.90
C GLN A 114 6.16 9.76 5.41
N PHE A 115 7.22 9.12 5.90
CA PHE A 115 7.44 8.96 7.32
C PHE A 115 8.33 10.06 7.84
N GLY A 116 8.18 10.38 9.11
CA GLY A 116 9.06 11.28 9.80
C GLY A 116 9.37 10.75 11.18
N SER A 117 10.31 11.41 11.85
CA SER A 117 10.61 11.08 13.23
C SER A 117 9.42 11.51 14.10
N ASP A 118 9.13 10.73 15.12
CA ASP A 118 8.09 11.08 16.07
C ASP A 118 8.61 12.06 17.13
N PHE A 119 9.90 12.36 17.09
CA PHE A 119 10.48 13.31 18.02
C PHE A 119 10.57 14.65 17.34
N LEU A 120 9.85 15.60 17.79
CA LEU A 120 9.87 16.91 17.15
C LEU A 120 10.17 18.04 18.12
#